data_ec8316348982b4f14c0d72f9c969ac3d
#
_entry.id   ec8316348982b4f14c0d72f9c969ac3d
#
_cell.length_a   1.000
_cell.length_b   1.000
_cell.length_c   1.000
_cell.angle_alpha   90.00
_cell.angle_beta   90.00
_cell.angle_gamma   90.00
#
_symmetry.space_group_name_H-M   'P 1'
#
loop_
_entity.id
_entity.type
_entity.pdbx_description
1 polymer ?
#
loop_
_entity_poly.entity_id
_entity_poly.type
_entity_poly.pdbx_seq_one_letter_code
_entity_poly.pdbx_strand_id
1 'polypeptide(L)'
;ATSCYVGDNTDIIVMRDAMNIVLKKLVTVISQLSAFADKYKDMPALAYTHLQPAQLTTVGKRATLWINELLMDLDELEYRLKNLKLLGSKGTTGTQASFKELFEGDSTKVKELERMIAEEMGFDAVVPVSGQTYSRKIDSQIISTLGNIAQSAMKFANDMRILQNFKEMEEPFEKNQIGSSAMPYKRNPMRCERTVSYTHLRAHETV
;
A
#
# COMPACT_ATOMS: atom_id res chain seq x y z
N ALA A 1 -11.49 -29.57 -10.45
CA ALA A 1 -10.65 -28.38 -10.27
C ALA A 1 -9.19 -28.77 -10.31
N THR A 2 -8.33 -27.90 -10.83
CA THR A 2 -6.86 -28.09 -10.82
C THR A 2 -6.28 -27.58 -9.52
N SER A 3 -5.02 -27.98 -9.19
CA SER A 3 -4.29 -27.43 -8.04
C SER A 3 -4.16 -25.89 -8.15
N CYS A 4 -3.96 -25.35 -9.37
CA CYS A 4 -3.91 -23.91 -9.62
C CYS A 4 -5.25 -23.20 -9.36
N TYR A 5 -6.39 -23.89 -9.48
CA TYR A 5 -7.67 -23.31 -9.06
C TYR A 5 -7.64 -22.93 -7.57
N VAL A 6 -7.13 -23.83 -6.73
CA VAL A 6 -7.03 -23.55 -5.29
C VAL A 6 -5.95 -22.48 -5.01
N GLY A 7 -4.73 -22.72 -5.48
CA GLY A 7 -3.59 -21.82 -5.21
C GLY A 7 -3.85 -20.39 -5.69
N ASP A 8 -4.12 -20.21 -6.96
CA ASP A 8 -4.25 -18.88 -7.57
C ASP A 8 -5.46 -18.07 -7.05
N ASN A 9 -6.61 -18.73 -6.83
CA ASN A 9 -7.74 -18.03 -6.19
C ASN A 9 -7.43 -17.66 -4.73
N THR A 10 -6.73 -18.53 -3.99
CA THR A 10 -6.29 -18.23 -2.63
C THR A 10 -5.32 -17.06 -2.59
N ASP A 11 -4.35 -17.00 -3.51
CA ASP A 11 -3.41 -15.88 -3.61
C ASP A 11 -4.14 -14.54 -3.81
N ILE A 12 -5.13 -14.51 -4.71
CA ILE A 12 -5.94 -13.30 -4.94
C ILE A 12 -6.73 -12.90 -3.68
N ILE A 13 -7.32 -13.86 -2.97
CA ILE A 13 -8.05 -13.60 -1.72
C ILE A 13 -7.10 -13.04 -0.66
N VAL A 14 -5.94 -13.66 -0.47
CA VAL A 14 -4.93 -13.21 0.50
C VAL A 14 -4.41 -11.81 0.15
N MET A 15 -4.15 -11.53 -1.13
CA MET A 15 -3.73 -10.20 -1.59
C MET A 15 -4.80 -9.15 -1.31
N ARG A 16 -6.08 -9.43 -1.58
CA ARG A 16 -7.20 -8.54 -1.22
C ARG A 16 -7.22 -8.24 0.27
N ASP A 17 -7.13 -9.26 1.08
CA ASP A 17 -7.24 -9.12 2.54
C ASP A 17 -6.02 -8.36 3.11
N ALA A 18 -4.82 -8.62 2.59
CA ALA A 18 -3.62 -7.87 2.93
C ALA A 18 -3.74 -6.38 2.53
N MET A 19 -4.21 -6.08 1.32
CA MET A 19 -4.44 -4.69 0.87
C MET A 19 -5.48 -3.99 1.76
N ASN A 20 -6.52 -4.66 2.22
CA ASN A 20 -7.50 -4.09 3.15
C ASN A 20 -6.90 -3.75 4.53
N ILE A 21 -5.90 -4.53 5.00
CA ILE A 21 -5.15 -4.18 6.22
C ILE A 21 -4.33 -2.90 5.99
N VAL A 22 -3.66 -2.80 4.85
CA VAL A 22 -2.88 -1.60 4.48
C VAL A 22 -3.78 -0.39 4.35
N LEU A 23 -4.94 -0.53 3.69
CA LEU A 23 -5.95 0.53 3.53
C LEU A 23 -6.36 1.13 4.87
N LYS A 24 -6.73 0.30 5.84
CA LYS A 24 -7.11 0.75 7.18
C LYS A 24 -5.98 1.53 7.88
N LYS A 25 -4.75 1.05 7.76
CA LYS A 25 -3.58 1.73 8.33
C LYS A 25 -3.30 3.06 7.63
N LEU A 26 -3.39 3.11 6.31
CA LEU A 26 -3.17 4.32 5.51
C LEU A 26 -4.19 5.40 5.87
N VAL A 27 -5.47 5.07 5.93
CA VAL A 27 -6.54 5.98 6.38
C VAL A 27 -6.29 6.50 7.79
N THR A 28 -5.82 5.64 8.71
CA THR A 28 -5.47 6.05 10.08
C THR A 28 -4.34 7.07 10.08
N VAL A 29 -3.28 6.85 9.31
CA VAL A 29 -2.15 7.78 9.21
C VAL A 29 -2.59 9.11 8.61
N ILE A 30 -3.37 9.10 7.53
CA ILE A 30 -3.93 10.33 6.91
C ILE A 30 -4.76 11.11 7.92
N SER A 31 -5.63 10.44 8.67
CA SER A 31 -6.46 11.08 9.70
C SER A 31 -5.63 11.74 10.80
N GLN A 32 -4.59 11.05 11.29
CA GLN A 32 -3.70 11.58 12.32
C GLN A 32 -2.87 12.77 11.82
N LEU A 33 -2.37 12.69 10.59
CA LEU A 33 -1.64 13.81 9.96
C LEU A 33 -2.56 15.00 9.69
N SER A 34 -3.82 14.77 9.32
CA SER A 34 -4.80 15.82 9.10
C SER A 34 -5.11 16.57 10.41
N ALA A 35 -5.30 15.83 11.50
CA ALA A 35 -5.47 16.45 12.83
C ALA A 35 -4.22 17.23 13.26
N PHE A 36 -3.03 16.73 12.97
CA PHE A 36 -1.77 17.43 13.20
C PHE A 36 -1.69 18.71 12.37
N ALA A 37 -2.00 18.63 11.07
CA ALA A 37 -1.98 19.77 10.16
C ALA A 37 -2.92 20.89 10.63
N ASP A 38 -4.14 20.55 11.04
CA ASP A 38 -5.12 21.51 11.55
C ASP A 38 -4.66 22.16 12.87
N LYS A 39 -4.12 21.35 13.79
CA LYS A 39 -3.59 21.85 15.06
C LYS A 39 -2.46 22.87 14.89
N TYR A 40 -1.61 22.70 13.88
CA TYR A 40 -0.42 23.53 13.66
C TYR A 40 -0.51 24.39 12.40
N LYS A 41 -1.72 24.64 11.89
CA LYS A 41 -1.97 25.42 10.67
C LYS A 41 -1.44 26.85 10.73
N ASP A 42 -1.44 27.46 11.93
CA ASP A 42 -1.02 28.84 12.15
C ASP A 42 0.40 28.94 12.75
N MET A 43 1.06 27.79 13.02
CA MET A 43 2.42 27.79 13.56
C MET A 43 3.42 28.13 12.45
N PRO A 44 4.13 29.29 12.54
CA PRO A 44 5.06 29.68 11.50
C PRO A 44 6.27 28.76 11.47
N ALA A 45 6.76 28.49 10.27
CA ALA A 45 7.95 27.71 10.00
C ALA A 45 8.69 28.28 8.79
N LEU A 46 9.98 27.96 8.69
CA LEU A 46 10.79 28.32 7.53
C LEU A 46 10.71 27.20 6.49
N ALA A 47 10.35 27.55 5.26
CA ALA A 47 10.47 26.62 4.14
C ALA A 47 11.89 26.64 3.57
N TYR A 48 12.29 25.50 3.04
CA TYR A 48 13.61 25.32 2.43
C TYR A 48 13.45 24.85 0.98
N THR A 49 14.32 25.35 0.10
CA THR A 49 14.56 24.80 -1.22
C THR A 49 16.06 24.55 -1.37
N HIS A 50 16.45 23.42 -1.94
CA HIS A 50 17.86 23.02 -2.03
C HIS A 50 18.61 23.02 -0.65
N LEU A 51 17.87 22.71 0.43
CA LEU A 51 18.35 22.79 1.81
C LEU A 51 18.78 24.21 2.25
N GLN A 52 18.39 25.24 1.52
CA GLN A 52 18.60 26.65 1.85
C GLN A 52 17.32 27.32 2.28
N PRO A 53 17.36 28.22 3.27
CA PRO A 53 16.23 29.02 3.67
C PRO A 53 15.57 29.72 2.48
N ALA A 54 14.26 29.63 2.36
CA ALA A 54 13.52 30.22 1.27
C ALA A 54 12.46 31.21 1.78
N GLN A 55 11.25 30.77 2.08
CA GLN A 55 10.15 31.62 2.48
C GLN A 55 9.44 31.08 3.71
N LEU A 56 8.68 31.93 4.38
CA LEU A 56 7.83 31.53 5.49
C LEU A 56 6.71 30.60 5.01
N THR A 57 6.40 29.63 5.83
CA THR A 57 5.28 28.69 5.69
C THR A 57 4.71 28.40 7.08
N THR A 58 3.89 27.38 7.21
CA THR A 58 3.46 26.86 8.52
C THR A 58 3.76 25.38 8.67
N VAL A 59 3.85 24.92 9.89
CA VAL A 59 4.00 23.49 10.20
C VAL A 59 2.84 22.69 9.65
N GLY A 60 1.59 23.22 9.78
CA GLY A 60 0.42 22.57 9.19
C GLY A 60 0.48 22.47 7.67
N LYS A 61 0.91 23.55 6.98
CA LYS A 61 1.11 23.50 5.50
C LYS A 61 2.15 22.46 5.10
N ARG A 62 3.25 22.31 5.84
CA ARG A 62 4.24 21.27 5.59
C ARG A 62 3.62 19.88 5.68
N ALA A 63 2.80 19.64 6.69
CA ALA A 63 2.10 18.36 6.87
C ALA A 63 1.12 18.04 5.71
N THR A 64 0.47 19.06 5.13
CA THR A 64 -0.43 18.83 3.98
C THR A 64 0.28 18.30 2.75
N LEU A 65 1.58 18.52 2.59
CA LEU A 65 2.35 17.95 1.49
C LEU A 65 2.46 16.42 1.63
N TRP A 66 2.74 15.93 2.83
CA TRP A 66 2.77 14.49 3.12
C TRP A 66 1.39 13.85 2.98
N ILE A 67 0.34 14.54 3.48
CA ILE A 67 -1.04 14.08 3.35
C ILE A 67 -1.44 13.93 1.88
N ASN A 68 -1.08 14.89 1.04
CA ASN A 68 -1.42 14.87 -0.39
C ASN A 68 -0.84 13.64 -1.11
N GLU A 69 0.40 13.27 -0.82
CA GLU A 69 1.01 12.07 -1.39
C GLU A 69 0.31 10.79 -0.91
N LEU A 70 -0.01 10.70 0.38
CA LEU A 70 -0.74 9.57 0.93
C LEU A 70 -2.18 9.47 0.41
N LEU A 71 -2.83 10.58 0.05
CA LEU A 71 -4.14 10.57 -0.62
C LEU A 71 -4.04 10.02 -2.04
N MET A 72 -2.99 10.36 -2.80
CA MET A 72 -2.75 9.75 -4.11
C MET A 72 -2.52 8.23 -3.99
N ASP A 73 -1.79 7.79 -2.96
CA ASP A 73 -1.59 6.37 -2.67
C ASP A 73 -2.91 5.67 -2.28
N LEU A 74 -3.78 6.36 -1.54
CA LEU A 74 -5.09 5.86 -1.15
C LEU A 74 -5.98 5.63 -2.37
N ASP A 75 -6.07 6.59 -3.27
CA ASP A 75 -6.84 6.50 -4.50
C ASP A 75 -6.38 5.30 -5.35
N GLU A 76 -5.08 5.09 -5.49
CA GLU A 76 -4.51 3.96 -6.24
C GLU A 76 -4.81 2.62 -5.55
N LEU A 77 -4.69 2.54 -4.23
CA LEU A 77 -4.98 1.32 -3.46
C LEU A 77 -6.48 0.95 -3.55
N GLU A 78 -7.38 1.92 -3.43
CA GLU A 78 -8.82 1.71 -3.59
C GLU A 78 -9.16 1.26 -5.01
N TYR A 79 -8.52 1.87 -6.03
CA TYR A 79 -8.67 1.45 -7.42
C TYR A 79 -8.25 -0.01 -7.62
N ARG A 80 -7.12 -0.44 -7.02
CA ARG A 80 -6.66 -1.85 -7.11
C ARG A 80 -7.63 -2.81 -6.44
N LEU A 81 -8.09 -2.49 -5.23
CA LEU A 81 -9.08 -3.29 -4.52
C LEU A 81 -10.38 -3.43 -5.30
N LYS A 82 -10.92 -2.34 -5.83
CA LYS A 82 -12.16 -2.31 -6.60
C LYS A 82 -12.07 -3.12 -7.90
N ASN A 83 -10.90 -3.13 -8.54
CA ASN A 83 -10.72 -3.78 -9.85
C ASN A 83 -10.09 -5.18 -9.75
N LEU A 84 -9.80 -5.66 -8.55
CA LEU A 84 -9.26 -7.01 -8.36
C LEU A 84 -10.35 -8.04 -8.65
N LYS A 85 -10.03 -8.98 -9.54
CA LYS A 85 -10.94 -10.05 -9.97
C LYS A 85 -10.39 -11.40 -9.55
N LEU A 86 -11.29 -12.29 -9.16
CA LEU A 86 -10.93 -13.69 -8.90
C LEU A 86 -10.48 -14.37 -10.19
N LEU A 87 -9.60 -15.39 -10.11
CA LEU A 87 -9.30 -16.22 -11.29
C LEU A 87 -10.56 -16.94 -11.77
N GLY A 88 -11.35 -17.47 -10.86
CA GLY A 88 -12.50 -18.31 -11.17
C GLY A 88 -12.12 -19.73 -11.54
N SER A 89 -13.00 -20.42 -12.23
CA SER A 89 -12.85 -21.83 -12.63
C SER A 89 -12.57 -21.94 -14.13
N LYS A 90 -11.29 -21.82 -14.52
CA LYS A 90 -10.87 -21.77 -15.93
C LYS A 90 -10.50 -23.14 -16.53
N GLY A 91 -10.21 -24.14 -15.69
CA GLY A 91 -9.72 -25.46 -16.14
C GLY A 91 -8.22 -25.44 -16.46
N THR A 92 -7.73 -26.53 -17.05
CA THR A 92 -6.29 -26.76 -17.26
C THR A 92 -5.64 -25.83 -18.30
N THR A 93 -6.42 -25.29 -19.20
CA THR A 93 -5.92 -24.45 -20.32
C THR A 93 -6.66 -23.12 -20.47
N GLY A 94 -7.57 -22.81 -19.53
CA GLY A 94 -8.38 -21.59 -19.60
C GLY A 94 -9.59 -21.67 -20.52
N THR A 95 -9.81 -22.80 -21.19
CA THR A 95 -10.90 -23.00 -22.16
C THR A 95 -12.23 -23.40 -21.53
N GLN A 96 -12.22 -23.82 -20.27
CA GLN A 96 -13.38 -24.36 -19.56
C GLN A 96 -14.03 -25.59 -20.24
N ALA A 97 -13.30 -26.27 -21.13
CA ALA A 97 -13.84 -27.37 -21.93
C ALA A 97 -14.44 -28.49 -21.08
N SER A 98 -13.77 -28.91 -19.99
CA SER A 98 -14.28 -29.95 -19.09
C SER A 98 -15.56 -29.53 -18.34
N PHE A 99 -15.71 -28.25 -18.01
CA PHE A 99 -16.96 -27.75 -17.40
C PHE A 99 -18.08 -27.69 -18.42
N LYS A 100 -17.76 -27.30 -19.68
CA LYS A 100 -18.72 -27.30 -20.74
C LYS A 100 -19.23 -28.71 -21.06
N GLU A 101 -18.34 -29.71 -21.06
CA GLU A 101 -18.69 -31.12 -21.20
C GLU A 101 -19.57 -31.61 -20.04
N LEU A 102 -19.21 -31.27 -18.78
CA LEU A 102 -20.03 -31.58 -17.61
C LEU A 102 -21.46 -31.05 -17.69
N PHE A 103 -21.63 -29.89 -18.29
CA PHE A 103 -22.92 -29.24 -18.50
C PHE A 103 -23.54 -29.52 -19.91
N GLU A 104 -23.15 -30.62 -20.52
CA GLU A 104 -23.70 -31.10 -21.80
C GLU A 104 -23.69 -30.04 -22.94
N GLY A 105 -22.62 -29.22 -22.95
CA GLY A 105 -22.43 -28.15 -23.92
C GLY A 105 -23.02 -26.79 -23.55
N ASP A 106 -23.72 -26.68 -22.42
CA ASP A 106 -24.37 -25.44 -21.97
C ASP A 106 -23.35 -24.44 -21.42
N SER A 107 -22.94 -23.48 -22.25
CA SER A 107 -22.04 -22.40 -21.90
C SER A 107 -22.63 -21.40 -20.89
N THR A 108 -23.95 -21.32 -20.75
CA THR A 108 -24.63 -20.43 -19.81
C THR A 108 -24.42 -20.92 -18.39
N LYS A 109 -24.52 -22.23 -18.18
CA LYS A 109 -24.23 -22.85 -16.87
C LYS A 109 -22.77 -22.72 -16.47
N VAL A 110 -21.83 -22.73 -17.41
CA VAL A 110 -20.41 -22.49 -17.12
C VAL A 110 -20.17 -21.06 -16.63
N LYS A 111 -20.82 -20.07 -17.26
CA LYS A 111 -20.75 -18.66 -16.82
C LYS A 111 -21.40 -18.46 -15.46
N GLU A 112 -22.53 -19.11 -15.24
CA GLU A 112 -23.23 -19.05 -13.96
C GLU A 112 -22.41 -19.68 -12.83
N LEU A 113 -21.73 -20.79 -13.08
CA LEU A 113 -20.79 -21.38 -12.13
C LEU A 113 -19.68 -20.39 -11.73
N GLU A 114 -19.08 -19.66 -12.69
CA GLU A 114 -18.06 -18.64 -12.38
C GLU A 114 -18.62 -17.48 -11.57
N ARG A 115 -19.83 -17.02 -11.89
CA ARG A 115 -20.52 -15.98 -11.13
C ARG A 115 -20.74 -16.41 -9.68
N MET A 116 -21.27 -17.62 -9.47
CA MET A 116 -21.49 -18.17 -8.13
C MET A 116 -20.19 -18.31 -7.33
N ILE A 117 -19.10 -18.77 -7.97
CA ILE A 117 -17.79 -18.87 -7.34
C ILE A 117 -17.28 -17.48 -6.92
N ALA A 118 -17.40 -16.47 -7.77
CA ALA A 118 -16.97 -15.11 -7.45
C ALA A 118 -17.78 -14.56 -6.26
N GLU A 119 -19.09 -14.68 -6.28
CA GLU A 119 -19.97 -14.22 -5.19
C GLU A 119 -19.65 -14.91 -3.86
N GLU A 120 -19.49 -16.24 -3.85
CA GLU A 120 -19.16 -17.02 -2.66
C GLU A 120 -17.82 -16.58 -2.05
N MET A 121 -16.85 -16.20 -2.90
CA MET A 121 -15.53 -15.72 -2.49
C MET A 121 -15.49 -14.20 -2.22
N GLY A 122 -16.63 -13.50 -2.37
CA GLY A 122 -16.76 -12.07 -2.12
C GLY A 122 -16.07 -11.19 -3.17
N PHE A 123 -16.17 -11.57 -4.46
CA PHE A 123 -15.68 -10.79 -5.61
C PHE A 123 -16.82 -10.46 -6.56
N ASP A 124 -16.75 -9.29 -7.18
CA ASP A 124 -17.75 -8.83 -8.15
C ASP A 124 -17.63 -9.54 -9.49
N ALA A 125 -16.45 -10.08 -9.81
CA ALA A 125 -16.19 -10.71 -11.11
C ALA A 125 -14.97 -11.64 -11.09
N VAL A 126 -14.90 -12.47 -12.12
CA VAL A 126 -13.71 -13.26 -12.46
C VAL A 126 -12.93 -12.60 -13.61
N VAL A 127 -11.66 -12.93 -13.78
CA VAL A 127 -10.87 -12.49 -14.93
C VAL A 127 -11.52 -13.04 -16.23
N PRO A 128 -11.70 -12.22 -17.27
CA PRO A 128 -12.40 -12.65 -18.47
C PRO A 128 -11.59 -13.64 -19.31
N VAL A 129 -10.27 -13.55 -19.27
CA VAL A 129 -9.35 -14.38 -20.05
C VAL A 129 -8.15 -14.75 -19.18
N SER A 130 -7.83 -16.05 -19.15
CA SER A 130 -6.62 -16.57 -18.52
C SER A 130 -6.27 -17.95 -19.13
N GLY A 131 -5.08 -18.45 -18.84
CA GLY A 131 -4.76 -19.87 -18.93
C GLY A 131 -5.24 -20.63 -17.71
N GLN A 132 -4.42 -21.56 -17.23
CA GLN A 132 -4.66 -22.26 -15.98
C GLN A 132 -4.50 -21.35 -14.74
N THR A 133 -3.64 -20.34 -14.86
CA THR A 133 -3.27 -19.38 -13.81
C THR A 133 -3.71 -17.96 -14.22
N TYR A 134 -3.86 -17.06 -13.25
CA TYR A 134 -4.03 -15.65 -13.55
C TYR A 134 -2.70 -14.99 -14.00
N SER A 135 -2.79 -13.84 -14.65
CA SER A 135 -1.60 -13.10 -15.09
C SER A 135 -0.83 -12.55 -13.90
N ARG A 136 0.46 -12.88 -13.78
CA ARG A 136 1.35 -12.32 -12.74
C ARG A 136 1.57 -10.80 -12.86
N LYS A 137 1.03 -10.19 -13.91
CA LYS A 137 0.91 -8.73 -13.98
C LYS A 137 0.04 -8.14 -12.86
N ILE A 138 -0.92 -8.90 -12.33
CA ILE A 138 -1.73 -8.52 -11.17
C ILE A 138 -0.83 -8.36 -9.94
N ASP A 139 0.06 -9.32 -9.69
CA ASP A 139 1.02 -9.26 -8.58
C ASP A 139 1.92 -8.03 -8.71
N SER A 140 2.48 -7.80 -9.90
CA SER A 140 3.32 -6.63 -10.20
C SER A 140 2.60 -5.31 -9.94
N GLN A 141 1.33 -5.20 -10.32
CA GLN A 141 0.53 -4.00 -10.07
C GLN A 141 0.29 -3.76 -8.58
N ILE A 142 -0.03 -4.81 -7.82
CA ILE A 142 -0.24 -4.73 -6.37
C ILE A 142 1.07 -4.34 -5.66
N ILE A 143 2.18 -5.00 -6.00
CA ILE A 143 3.48 -4.70 -5.42
C ILE A 143 3.91 -3.26 -5.74
N SER A 144 3.62 -2.77 -6.95
CA SER A 144 3.91 -1.37 -7.33
C SER A 144 3.11 -0.38 -6.49
N THR A 145 1.83 -0.65 -6.26
CA THR A 145 0.97 0.18 -5.40
C THR A 145 1.50 0.22 -3.96
N LEU A 146 1.83 -0.94 -3.38
CA LEU A 146 2.44 -1.00 -2.04
C LEU A 146 3.78 -0.27 -1.98
N GLY A 147 4.52 -0.30 -3.09
CA GLY A 147 5.77 0.41 -3.21
C GLY A 147 5.66 1.91 -3.24
N ASN A 148 4.62 2.44 -3.87
CA ASN A 148 4.35 3.87 -3.86
C ASN A 148 4.05 4.35 -2.43
N ILE A 149 3.22 3.61 -1.70
CA ILE A 149 2.97 3.88 -0.27
C ILE A 149 4.28 3.89 0.54
N ALA A 150 5.16 2.91 0.28
CA ALA A 150 6.46 2.86 0.95
C ALA A 150 7.36 4.06 0.58
N GLN A 151 7.30 4.56 -0.66
CA GLN A 151 8.03 5.76 -1.10
C GLN A 151 7.51 7.02 -0.38
N SER A 152 6.21 7.19 -0.25
CA SER A 152 5.62 8.31 0.51
C SER A 152 6.04 8.26 1.99
N ALA A 153 6.02 7.07 2.59
CA ALA A 153 6.51 6.88 3.96
C ALA A 153 8.01 7.19 4.11
N MET A 154 8.83 6.80 3.13
CA MET A 154 10.26 7.10 3.10
C MET A 154 10.50 8.61 3.00
N LYS A 155 9.77 9.31 2.12
CA LYS A 155 9.88 10.76 1.99
C LYS A 155 9.55 11.46 3.30
N PHE A 156 8.42 11.13 3.91
CA PHE A 156 8.04 11.64 5.23
C PHE A 156 9.16 11.41 6.26
N ALA A 157 9.67 10.19 6.36
CA ALA A 157 10.70 9.83 7.33
C ALA A 157 12.03 10.57 7.07
N ASN A 158 12.40 10.78 5.82
CA ASN A 158 13.60 11.53 5.45
C ASN A 158 13.44 13.03 5.76
N ASP A 159 12.29 13.61 5.46
CA ASP A 159 11.97 15.01 5.81
C ASP A 159 12.05 15.21 7.34
N MET A 160 11.48 14.29 8.12
CA MET A 160 11.55 14.35 9.59
C MET A 160 12.99 14.28 10.11
N ARG A 161 13.85 13.45 9.53
CA ARG A 161 15.28 13.38 9.90
C ARG A 161 16.01 14.70 9.65
N ILE A 162 15.73 15.34 8.51
CA ILE A 162 16.30 16.63 8.14
C ILE A 162 15.79 17.72 9.08
N LEU A 163 14.47 17.76 9.34
CA LEU A 163 13.85 18.73 10.26
C LEU A 163 14.36 18.57 11.70
N GLN A 164 14.63 17.35 12.14
CA GLN A 164 15.23 17.10 13.45
C GLN A 164 16.69 17.59 13.51
N ASN A 165 17.45 17.47 12.43
CA ASN A 165 18.77 18.05 12.33
C ASN A 165 18.74 19.59 12.46
N PHE A 166 17.74 20.23 11.84
CA PHE A 166 17.52 21.69 11.95
C PHE A 166 16.90 22.13 13.28
N LYS A 167 16.54 21.20 14.17
CA LYS A 167 15.85 21.47 15.45
C LYS A 167 14.46 22.10 15.29
N GLU A 168 13.83 21.91 14.15
CA GLU A 168 12.48 22.42 13.87
C GLU A 168 11.37 21.45 14.31
N MET A 169 11.59 20.15 14.13
CA MET A 169 10.68 19.08 14.52
C MET A 169 11.49 17.90 15.06
N GLU A 170 10.94 17.21 16.06
CA GLU A 170 11.59 16.02 16.65
C GLU A 170 10.58 14.86 16.71
N GLU A 171 11.06 13.64 16.60
CA GLU A 171 10.26 12.47 16.97
C GLU A 171 9.88 12.50 18.44
N PRO A 172 8.70 12.02 18.83
CA PRO A 172 8.36 11.82 20.23
C PRO A 172 9.39 10.89 20.89
N PHE A 173 10.00 11.37 21.97
CA PHE A 173 10.96 10.60 22.74
C PHE A 173 10.27 10.01 23.98
N GLU A 174 10.27 8.70 24.11
CA GLU A 174 9.61 8.03 25.21
C GLU A 174 10.41 8.17 26.51
N LYS A 175 9.69 8.17 27.63
CA LYS A 175 10.28 8.42 28.97
C LYS A 175 11.40 7.44 29.32
N ASN A 176 11.31 6.21 28.80
CA ASN A 176 12.31 5.14 29.04
C ASN A 176 13.16 4.83 27.79
N GLN A 177 13.12 5.68 26.78
CA GLN A 177 13.88 5.47 25.56
C GLN A 177 15.34 5.89 25.76
N ILE A 178 16.27 5.00 25.41
CA ILE A 178 17.70 5.30 25.39
C ILE A 178 18.07 5.81 24.00
N GLY A 179 18.50 7.06 23.90
CA GLY A 179 18.88 7.67 22.62
C GLY A 179 20.28 7.29 22.15
N SER A 180 21.18 7.00 23.10
CA SER A 180 22.56 6.58 22.82
C SER A 180 23.14 5.92 24.06
N SER A 181 23.95 4.88 23.90
CA SER A 181 24.63 4.20 25.01
C SER A 181 25.73 5.06 25.68
N ALA A 182 26.30 6.00 24.92
CA ALA A 182 27.42 6.82 25.37
C ALA A 182 27.03 8.29 25.66
N MET A 183 25.93 8.78 25.09
CA MET A 183 25.53 10.18 25.14
C MET A 183 24.06 10.31 25.53
N PRO A 184 23.70 10.43 26.80
CA PRO A 184 22.31 10.44 27.28
C PRO A 184 21.46 11.57 26.71
N TYR A 185 22.07 12.69 26.30
CA TYR A 185 21.41 13.84 25.69
C TYR A 185 21.08 13.66 24.20
N LYS A 186 21.66 12.64 23.56
CA LYS A 186 21.50 12.43 22.13
C LYS A 186 20.14 11.77 21.80
N ARG A 187 19.35 12.44 20.97
CA ARG A 187 18.04 11.97 20.51
C ARG A 187 18.11 11.65 19.03
N ASN A 188 18.21 10.38 18.68
CA ASN A 188 18.25 9.93 17.30
C ASN A 188 16.83 9.74 16.75
N PRO A 189 16.55 10.07 15.49
CA PRO A 189 15.26 9.82 14.83
C PRO A 189 15.13 8.33 14.44
N MET A 190 15.13 7.44 15.43
CA MET A 190 15.25 5.98 15.23
C MET A 190 14.08 5.38 14.47
N ARG A 191 12.87 5.92 14.63
CA ARG A 191 11.67 5.42 13.94
C ARG A 191 11.73 5.78 12.46
N CYS A 192 12.11 7.02 12.15
CA CYS A 192 12.28 7.46 10.76
C CYS A 192 13.48 6.76 10.09
N GLU A 193 14.58 6.53 10.81
CA GLU A 193 15.71 5.76 10.30
C GLU A 193 15.31 4.33 9.91
N ARG A 194 14.51 3.65 10.74
CA ARG A 194 13.95 2.32 10.42
C ARG A 194 13.06 2.37 9.19
N THR A 195 12.18 3.35 9.08
CA THR A 195 11.28 3.50 7.94
C THR A 195 12.06 3.66 6.64
N VAL A 196 13.11 4.48 6.62
CA VAL A 196 14.00 4.65 5.45
C VAL A 196 14.72 3.33 5.11
N SER A 197 15.21 2.60 6.11
CA SER A 197 15.94 1.34 5.89
C SER A 197 15.08 0.26 5.23
N TYR A 198 13.81 0.12 5.63
CA TYR A 198 12.89 -0.87 5.03
C TYR A 198 12.58 -0.59 3.56
N THR A 199 12.57 0.66 3.15
CA THR A 199 12.34 1.03 1.74
C THR A 199 13.58 0.79 0.87
N HIS A 200 14.78 0.87 1.43
CA HIS A 200 16.02 0.54 0.73
C HIS A 200 16.16 -0.96 0.44
N LEU A 201 15.70 -1.83 1.34
CA LEU A 201 15.68 -3.29 1.11
C LEU A 201 14.92 -3.66 -0.16
N ARG A 202 13.79 -2.98 -0.43
CA ARG A 202 13.00 -3.22 -1.63
C ARG A 202 13.73 -2.84 -2.94
N ALA A 203 14.57 -1.82 -2.93
CA ALA A 203 15.31 -1.40 -4.11
C ALA A 203 16.35 -2.43 -4.58
N HIS A 204 16.78 -3.33 -3.70
CA HIS A 204 17.76 -4.38 -3.99
C HIS A 204 17.14 -5.73 -4.40
N GLU A 205 15.84 -5.94 -4.16
CA GLU A 205 15.13 -7.17 -4.53
C GLU A 205 14.54 -7.15 -5.96
N THR A 206 14.67 -6.03 -6.67
CA THR A 206 14.11 -5.84 -8.02
C THR A 206 15.16 -5.89 -9.14
N VAL A 207 16.35 -6.45 -8.88
CA VAL A 207 17.39 -6.66 -9.88
C VAL A 207 17.51 -8.13 -10.23
#